data_3a9ab8cc35c6e8ccfef83cacec9e4600
#
_entry.id   3a9ab8cc35c6e8ccfef83cacec9e4600
#
_cell.length_a   1.000
_cell.length_b   1.000
_cell.length_c   1.000
_cell.angle_alpha   90.00
_cell.angle_beta   90.00
_cell.angle_gamma   90.00
#
_symmetry.space_group_name_H-M   'P 1'
#
loop_
_entity.id
_entity.type
_entity.pdbx_description
1 polymer ?
#
loop_
_entity_poly.entity_id
_entity_poly.type
_entity_poly.pdbx_seq_one_letter_code
_entity_poly.pdbx_strand_id
1 'polypeptide(L)'
;DAMREKKLRPAKNMVAQGVTTLVTNQDGRSGWPISDQIDKLNQGGFGPNIILMVGHGAIRFLVMGDDYKRETTPQEIKQMKNLLKLGMEQGASGMSAGLEYVPGRWSNTKEMIEVVGVLKEYDGIFVEHERGSGEGPMWWFPSSPEPKGQAGILESVNETIKIAEATGVNCVCTH
;
A
#
# COMPACT_ATOMS: atom_id res chain seq x y z
N ASP A 1 -9.53 14.57 2.24
CA ASP A 1 -9.74 13.14 2.50
C ASP A 1 -11.22 12.91 2.78
N ALA A 2 -11.97 12.44 1.75
CA ALA A 2 -13.42 12.30 1.79
C ALA A 2 -13.91 11.37 2.93
N MET A 3 -13.10 10.41 3.34
CA MET A 3 -13.46 9.51 4.45
C MET A 3 -13.43 10.20 5.82
N ARG A 4 -12.63 11.26 5.96
CA ARG A 4 -12.54 12.03 7.22
C ARG A 4 -13.66 13.06 7.35
N GLU A 5 -14.09 13.64 6.23
CA GLU A 5 -15.12 14.67 6.22
C GLU A 5 -16.54 14.07 6.10
N LYS A 6 -17.32 14.13 7.16
CA LYS A 6 -18.67 13.55 7.23
C LYS A 6 -19.56 13.96 6.03
N LYS A 7 -19.45 15.21 5.58
CA LYS A 7 -20.25 15.74 4.45
C LYS A 7 -19.86 15.10 3.08
N LEU A 8 -18.65 14.53 2.94
CA LEU A 8 -18.15 13.92 1.71
C LEU A 8 -18.38 12.41 1.67
N ARG A 9 -18.73 11.78 2.80
CA ARG A 9 -18.95 10.33 2.90
C ARG A 9 -20.04 9.77 1.99
N PRO A 10 -21.11 10.50 1.60
CA PRO A 10 -22.03 10.00 0.60
C PRO A 10 -21.42 9.73 -0.77
N ALA A 11 -20.23 10.28 -1.05
CA ALA A 11 -19.46 10.11 -2.28
C ALA A 11 -20.35 10.24 -3.54
N LYS A 12 -21.22 11.25 -3.58
CA LYS A 12 -22.24 11.45 -4.61
C LYS A 12 -21.67 11.46 -6.03
N ASN A 13 -20.46 12.01 -6.20
CA ASN A 13 -19.74 12.03 -7.47
C ASN A 13 -19.41 10.62 -7.97
N MET A 14 -19.08 9.69 -7.09
CA MET A 14 -18.80 8.29 -7.43
C MET A 14 -20.08 7.51 -7.69
N VAL A 15 -21.04 7.63 -6.78
CA VAL A 15 -22.34 6.94 -6.90
C VAL A 15 -23.09 7.37 -8.15
N ALA A 16 -23.04 8.66 -8.50
CA ALA A 16 -23.67 9.18 -9.73
C ALA A 16 -23.05 8.62 -11.02
N GLN A 17 -21.84 8.07 -10.95
CA GLN A 17 -21.16 7.39 -12.06
C GLN A 17 -21.34 5.86 -12.00
N GLY A 18 -22.19 5.34 -11.12
CA GLY A 18 -22.44 3.92 -10.95
C GLY A 18 -21.38 3.18 -10.11
N VAL A 19 -20.44 3.90 -9.48
CA VAL A 19 -19.43 3.29 -8.61
C VAL A 19 -20.04 2.98 -7.26
N THR A 20 -20.25 1.70 -6.99
CA THR A 20 -20.88 1.21 -5.75
C THR A 20 -19.91 0.61 -4.75
N THR A 21 -18.66 0.40 -5.15
CA THR A 21 -17.59 -0.12 -4.28
C THR A 21 -16.27 0.62 -4.56
N LEU A 22 -15.60 1.03 -3.51
CA LEU A 22 -14.29 1.71 -3.57
C LEU A 22 -13.23 0.91 -2.83
N VAL A 23 -12.11 0.65 -3.49
CA VAL A 23 -10.88 0.19 -2.84
C VAL A 23 -10.11 1.43 -2.39
N THR A 24 -9.73 1.47 -1.13
CA THR A 24 -9.10 2.65 -0.51
C THR A 24 -7.81 2.30 0.19
N ASN A 25 -7.09 3.31 0.64
CA ASN A 25 -5.74 3.18 1.18
C ASN A 25 -4.70 2.78 0.11
N GLN A 26 -4.80 3.37 -1.09
CA GLN A 26 -3.82 3.17 -2.17
C GLN A 26 -2.46 3.78 -1.82
N ASP A 27 -1.48 3.53 -2.68
CA ASP A 27 -0.14 4.15 -2.68
C ASP A 27 0.63 3.91 -1.36
N GLY A 28 0.38 2.78 -0.72
CA GLY A 28 1.08 2.41 0.51
C GLY A 28 0.68 3.19 1.75
N ARG A 29 -0.40 3.96 1.70
CA ARG A 29 -0.89 4.77 2.83
C ARG A 29 -2.14 4.14 3.43
N SER A 30 -2.15 3.98 4.76
CA SER A 30 -3.35 3.62 5.51
C SER A 30 -3.35 4.30 6.87
N GLY A 31 -4.52 4.45 7.47
CA GLY A 31 -4.58 4.64 8.92
C GLY A 31 -4.19 3.33 9.61
N TRP A 32 -3.84 3.42 10.87
CA TRP A 32 -3.50 2.26 11.69
C TRP A 32 -4.05 2.44 13.11
N PRO A 33 -4.60 1.39 13.74
CA PRO A 33 -4.93 0.09 13.18
C PRO A 33 -6.09 0.14 12.16
N ILE A 34 -6.24 -0.92 11.35
CA ILE A 34 -7.32 -1.02 10.35
C ILE A 34 -8.70 -1.05 11.02
N SER A 35 -8.82 -1.71 12.18
CA SER A 35 -10.06 -1.73 12.98
C SER A 35 -10.59 -0.33 13.28
N ASP A 36 -9.74 0.61 13.64
CA ASP A 36 -10.14 1.99 13.92
C ASP A 36 -10.74 2.70 12.68
N GLN A 37 -10.25 2.36 11.49
CA GLN A 37 -10.82 2.90 10.26
C GLN A 37 -12.21 2.31 10.00
N ILE A 38 -12.37 1.00 10.22
CA ILE A 38 -13.65 0.30 10.09
C ILE A 38 -14.67 0.90 11.04
N ASP A 39 -14.30 1.09 12.31
CA ASP A 39 -15.19 1.67 13.33
C ASP A 39 -15.63 3.08 12.96
N LYS A 40 -14.71 3.92 12.48
CA LYS A 40 -15.03 5.28 12.03
C LYS A 40 -15.93 5.31 10.80
N LEU A 41 -15.80 4.35 9.89
CA LEU A 41 -16.68 4.22 8.72
C LEU A 41 -18.07 3.75 9.15
N ASN A 42 -18.16 2.77 10.05
CA ASN A 42 -19.43 2.23 10.57
C ASN A 42 -20.23 3.27 11.36
N GLN A 43 -19.57 4.10 12.17
CA GLN A 43 -20.21 5.15 12.96
C GLN A 43 -20.89 6.24 12.12
N GLY A 44 -20.46 6.45 10.90
CA GLY A 44 -20.97 7.57 10.08
C GLY A 44 -21.58 7.15 8.74
N GLY A 45 -21.47 5.88 8.38
CA GLY A 45 -21.82 5.35 7.06
C GLY A 45 -20.97 5.92 5.93
N PHE A 46 -21.02 5.28 4.79
CA PHE A 46 -20.39 5.74 3.54
C PHE A 46 -21.34 5.39 2.39
N GLY A 47 -21.39 6.18 1.31
CA GLY A 47 -22.32 5.91 0.20
C GLY A 47 -22.03 4.58 -0.48
N PRO A 48 -20.83 4.41 -1.07
CA PRO A 48 -20.39 3.12 -1.63
C PRO A 48 -19.91 2.15 -0.54
N ASN A 49 -19.80 0.87 -0.89
CA ASN A 49 -19.06 -0.10 -0.11
C ASN A 49 -17.56 0.29 -0.10
N ILE A 50 -16.88 0.03 1.00
CA ILE A 50 -15.45 0.34 1.16
C ILE A 50 -14.67 -0.94 1.39
N ILE A 51 -13.63 -1.14 0.59
CA ILE A 51 -12.61 -2.17 0.76
C ILE A 51 -11.34 -1.46 1.24
N LEU A 52 -10.80 -1.89 2.38
CA LEU A 52 -9.60 -1.31 2.96
C LEU A 52 -8.37 -2.16 2.64
N MET A 53 -7.27 -1.48 2.32
CA MET A 53 -5.95 -2.09 2.16
C MET A 53 -5.04 -1.68 3.31
N VAL A 54 -4.12 -2.56 3.71
CA VAL A 54 -2.99 -2.18 4.57
C VAL A 54 -1.97 -1.44 3.72
N GLY A 55 -1.56 -0.26 4.14
CA GLY A 55 -0.51 0.48 3.44
C GLY A 55 0.89 -0.03 3.80
N HIS A 56 1.66 -0.51 2.81
CA HIS A 56 3.07 -0.91 3.00
C HIS A 56 3.89 0.22 3.64
N GLY A 57 3.79 1.43 3.10
CA GLY A 57 4.49 2.59 3.65
C GLY A 57 4.07 2.92 5.08
N ALA A 58 2.80 2.70 5.43
CA ALA A 58 2.32 2.92 6.80
C ALA A 58 2.96 1.92 7.78
N ILE A 59 2.95 0.61 7.47
CA ILE A 59 3.59 -0.39 8.35
C ILE A 59 5.10 -0.27 8.37
N ARG A 60 5.73 0.12 7.25
CA ARG A 60 7.16 0.40 7.19
C ARG A 60 7.54 1.55 8.13
N PHE A 61 6.76 2.63 8.12
CA PHE A 61 6.99 3.77 9.00
C PHE A 61 6.77 3.41 10.49
N LEU A 62 5.78 2.57 10.79
CA LEU A 62 5.54 2.08 12.15
C LEU A 62 6.72 1.27 12.70
N VAL A 63 7.40 0.51 11.85
CA VAL A 63 8.54 -0.35 12.25
C VAL A 63 9.84 0.43 12.32
N MET A 64 10.11 1.32 11.36
CA MET A 64 11.40 1.99 11.20
C MET A 64 11.44 3.42 11.73
N GLY A 65 10.28 4.05 11.95
CA GLY A 65 10.20 5.46 12.35
C GLY A 65 10.91 6.36 11.33
N ASP A 66 11.73 7.27 11.83
CA ASP A 66 12.49 8.23 10.99
C ASP A 66 13.69 7.60 10.26
N ASP A 67 14.07 6.36 10.62
CA ASP A 67 15.20 5.64 10.01
C ASP A 67 14.82 4.87 8.72
N TYR A 68 13.74 5.25 8.07
CA TYR A 68 13.19 4.57 6.89
C TYR A 68 14.04 4.73 5.61
N LYS A 69 15.05 5.61 5.59
CA LYS A 69 15.88 5.91 4.40
C LYS A 69 17.00 4.89 4.17
N ARG A 70 16.72 3.63 4.38
CA ARG A 70 17.62 2.49 4.19
C ARG A 70 16.82 1.22 3.91
N GLU A 71 17.51 0.17 3.51
CA GLU A 71 16.91 -1.15 3.44
C GLU A 71 16.54 -1.69 4.84
N THR A 72 15.52 -2.51 4.90
CA THR A 72 15.07 -3.17 6.12
C THR A 72 16.01 -4.31 6.53
N THR A 73 16.13 -4.50 7.82
CA THR A 73 16.73 -5.71 8.39
C THR A 73 15.73 -6.90 8.36
N PRO A 74 16.20 -8.15 8.45
CA PRO A 74 15.30 -9.30 8.54
C PRO A 74 14.32 -9.23 9.73
N GLN A 75 14.72 -8.60 10.83
CA GLN A 75 13.85 -8.43 12.00
C GLN A 75 12.74 -7.41 11.72
N GLU A 76 13.04 -6.34 11.03
CA GLU A 76 12.05 -5.33 10.62
C GLU A 76 11.05 -5.91 9.61
N ILE A 77 11.53 -6.70 8.63
CA ILE A 77 10.64 -7.45 7.72
C ILE A 77 9.69 -8.35 8.51
N LYS A 78 10.18 -9.08 9.52
CA LYS A 78 9.33 -9.91 10.37
C LYS A 78 8.28 -9.10 11.12
N GLN A 79 8.62 -7.91 11.61
CA GLN A 79 7.67 -7.01 12.27
C GLN A 79 6.62 -6.50 11.28
N MET A 80 7.01 -6.11 10.07
CA MET A 80 6.08 -5.69 9.01
C MET A 80 5.11 -6.81 8.63
N LYS A 81 5.61 -8.06 8.49
CA LYS A 81 4.77 -9.24 8.24
C LYS A 81 3.72 -9.43 9.33
N ASN A 82 4.09 -9.26 10.60
CA ASN A 82 3.15 -9.37 11.72
C ASN A 82 2.10 -8.24 11.69
N LEU A 83 2.49 -7.01 11.36
CA LEU A 83 1.54 -5.92 11.20
C LEU A 83 0.58 -6.18 10.04
N LEU A 84 1.08 -6.67 8.90
CA LEU A 84 0.22 -7.02 7.77
C LEU A 84 -0.79 -8.12 8.16
N LYS A 85 -0.35 -9.20 8.83
CA LYS A 85 -1.25 -10.24 9.34
C LYS A 85 -2.35 -9.64 10.22
N LEU A 86 -1.97 -8.81 11.19
CA LEU A 86 -2.93 -8.15 12.07
C LEU A 86 -3.92 -7.29 11.27
N GLY A 87 -3.48 -6.54 10.28
CA GLY A 87 -4.36 -5.74 9.43
C GLY A 87 -5.35 -6.58 8.62
N MET A 88 -4.91 -7.74 8.10
CA MET A 88 -5.77 -8.70 7.41
C MET A 88 -6.81 -9.30 8.37
N GLU A 89 -6.41 -9.70 9.57
CA GLU A 89 -7.30 -10.21 10.62
C GLU A 89 -8.31 -9.16 11.09
N GLN A 90 -7.97 -7.87 11.00
CA GLN A 90 -8.87 -6.76 11.29
C GLN A 90 -9.84 -6.45 10.15
N GLY A 91 -9.74 -7.10 9.00
CA GLY A 91 -10.70 -6.97 7.89
C GLY A 91 -10.17 -6.20 6.67
N ALA A 92 -8.87 -6.00 6.53
CA ALA A 92 -8.30 -5.56 5.26
C ALA A 92 -8.41 -6.68 4.20
N SER A 93 -8.52 -6.31 2.94
CA SER A 93 -8.60 -7.27 1.82
C SER A 93 -7.28 -7.46 1.08
N GLY A 94 -6.22 -6.81 1.53
CA GLY A 94 -4.91 -6.89 0.91
C GLY A 94 -3.97 -5.79 1.37
N MET A 95 -2.91 -5.58 0.62
CA MET A 95 -1.90 -4.54 0.87
C MET A 95 -1.74 -3.66 -0.36
N SER A 96 -1.58 -2.36 -0.14
CA SER A 96 -1.12 -1.43 -1.16
C SER A 96 0.33 -1.01 -0.94
N ALA A 97 1.05 -0.70 -2.00
CA ALA A 97 2.35 -0.05 -1.94
C ALA A 97 2.41 1.18 -2.85
N GLY A 98 3.27 2.13 -2.49
CA GLY A 98 3.66 3.22 -3.37
C GLY A 98 5.17 3.29 -3.36
N LEU A 99 5.80 2.58 -4.29
CA LEU A 99 7.25 2.38 -4.29
C LEU A 99 8.01 3.58 -4.86
N GLU A 100 7.33 4.47 -5.55
CA GLU A 100 7.86 5.77 -5.95
C GLU A 100 7.82 6.80 -4.81
N TYR A 101 6.98 6.57 -3.79
CA TYR A 101 6.76 7.50 -2.69
C TYR A 101 7.59 7.18 -1.43
N VAL A 102 7.70 8.18 -0.57
CA VAL A 102 8.24 8.04 0.79
C VAL A 102 7.20 7.33 1.68
N PRO A 103 7.57 6.33 2.46
CA PRO A 103 8.90 5.72 2.65
C PRO A 103 9.18 4.51 1.73
N GLY A 104 8.23 4.09 0.89
CA GLY A 104 8.29 2.87 0.07
C GLY A 104 9.48 2.83 -0.89
N ARG A 105 9.94 3.97 -1.38
CA ARG A 105 11.05 4.05 -2.35
C ARG A 105 12.40 3.52 -1.84
N TRP A 106 12.59 3.36 -0.53
CA TRP A 106 13.79 2.72 0.06
C TRP A 106 13.64 1.22 0.30
N SER A 107 12.46 0.66 0.04
CA SER A 107 12.29 -0.79 0.02
C SER A 107 12.98 -1.41 -1.18
N ASN A 108 13.36 -2.66 -1.09
CA ASN A 108 13.84 -3.45 -2.21
C ASN A 108 12.86 -4.59 -2.55
N THR A 109 13.05 -5.21 -3.70
CA THR A 109 12.20 -6.32 -4.17
C THR A 109 12.13 -7.47 -3.18
N LYS A 110 13.22 -7.75 -2.43
CA LYS A 110 13.24 -8.81 -1.40
C LYS A 110 12.27 -8.49 -0.26
N GLU A 111 12.29 -7.26 0.25
CA GLU A 111 11.33 -6.79 1.25
C GLU A 111 9.89 -6.98 0.75
N MET A 112 9.62 -6.57 -0.49
CA MET A 112 8.29 -6.70 -1.08
C MET A 112 7.85 -8.15 -1.19
N ILE A 113 8.68 -9.06 -1.71
CA ILE A 113 8.38 -10.50 -1.79
C ILE A 113 8.06 -11.08 -0.41
N GLU A 114 8.89 -10.77 0.59
CA GLU A 114 8.71 -11.29 1.95
C GLU A 114 7.41 -10.81 2.60
N VAL A 115 7.09 -9.53 2.43
CA VAL A 115 5.89 -8.94 3.05
C VAL A 115 4.63 -9.33 2.28
N VAL A 116 4.63 -9.19 0.94
CA VAL A 116 3.48 -9.55 0.08
C VAL A 116 3.12 -11.03 0.22
N GLY A 117 4.11 -11.91 0.41
CA GLY A 117 3.89 -13.34 0.58
C GLY A 117 2.92 -13.70 1.71
N VAL A 118 2.77 -12.84 2.71
CA VAL A 118 1.78 -13.01 3.79
C VAL A 118 0.35 -13.05 3.26
N LEU A 119 0.05 -12.28 2.21
CA LEU A 119 -1.30 -12.17 1.65
C LEU A 119 -1.82 -13.50 1.10
N LYS A 120 -0.92 -14.45 0.76
CA LYS A 120 -1.30 -15.77 0.26
C LYS A 120 -2.14 -16.57 1.26
N GLU A 121 -1.88 -16.40 2.56
CA GLU A 121 -2.62 -17.05 3.63
C GLU A 121 -4.09 -16.55 3.73
N TYR A 122 -4.38 -15.39 3.15
CA TYR A 122 -5.66 -14.68 3.26
C TYR A 122 -6.40 -14.55 1.93
N ASP A 123 -5.88 -15.15 0.84
CA ASP A 123 -6.36 -14.90 -0.54
C ASP A 123 -6.44 -13.39 -0.85
N GLY A 124 -5.50 -12.63 -0.28
CA GLY A 124 -5.45 -11.17 -0.39
C GLY A 124 -4.85 -10.71 -1.71
N ILE A 125 -5.10 -9.43 -2.05
CA ILE A 125 -4.58 -8.79 -3.27
C ILE A 125 -3.47 -7.80 -2.93
N PHE A 126 -2.47 -7.70 -3.79
CA PHE A 126 -1.45 -6.66 -3.76
C PHE A 126 -1.70 -5.62 -4.84
N VAL A 127 -1.80 -4.34 -4.46
CA VAL A 127 -2.02 -3.21 -5.37
C VAL A 127 -0.82 -2.26 -5.26
N GLU A 128 -0.15 -2.03 -6.36
CA GLU A 128 1.11 -1.30 -6.38
C GLU A 128 1.05 -0.08 -7.30
N HIS A 129 1.42 1.07 -6.75
CA HIS A 129 1.97 2.17 -7.51
C HIS A 129 3.46 1.89 -7.67
N GLU A 130 3.89 1.70 -8.91
CA GLU A 130 5.21 1.19 -9.25
C GLU A 130 6.34 2.10 -8.73
N ARG A 131 7.57 1.54 -8.72
CA ARG A 131 8.77 2.26 -8.27
C ARG A 131 9.17 3.40 -9.19
N GLY A 132 8.78 3.33 -10.44
CA GLY A 132 8.98 4.38 -11.43
C GLY A 132 7.95 4.30 -12.53
N SER A 133 7.21 5.39 -12.72
CA SER A 133 6.15 5.54 -13.72
C SER A 133 6.61 6.21 -15.02
N GLY A 134 7.92 6.48 -15.18
CA GLY A 134 8.49 7.16 -16.34
C GLY A 134 9.97 6.92 -16.51
N GLU A 135 10.61 7.71 -17.38
CA GLU A 135 12.06 7.65 -17.65
C GLU A 135 12.90 8.32 -16.56
N GLY A 136 12.29 9.06 -15.64
CA GLY A 136 12.95 9.80 -14.58
C GLY A 136 12.17 9.79 -13.27
N PRO A 137 12.82 10.21 -12.18
CA PRO A 137 12.18 10.25 -10.87
C PRO A 137 11.06 11.28 -10.81
N MET A 138 10.11 11.06 -9.92
CA MET A 138 9.18 12.12 -9.51
C MET A 138 9.94 13.26 -8.86
N TRP A 139 10.22 14.30 -9.62
CA TRP A 139 11.06 15.43 -9.25
C TRP A 139 10.52 16.26 -8.07
N TRP A 140 9.22 16.22 -7.81
CA TRP A 140 8.59 16.94 -6.69
C TRP A 140 8.74 16.25 -5.32
N PHE A 141 9.34 15.05 -5.29
CA PHE A 141 9.68 14.36 -4.06
C PHE A 141 11.18 14.15 -3.94
N PRO A 142 11.96 15.21 -3.70
CA PRO A 142 13.39 15.05 -3.54
C PRO A 142 13.67 14.14 -2.33
N SER A 143 14.44 13.10 -2.57
CA SER A 143 14.89 12.19 -1.53
C SER A 143 16.36 12.42 -1.31
N SER A 144 16.75 12.68 -0.07
CA SER A 144 18.16 12.73 0.28
C SER A 144 18.40 11.84 1.51
N PRO A 145 19.30 10.85 1.43
CA PRO A 145 19.97 10.39 0.21
C PRO A 145 18.99 9.75 -0.78
N GLU A 146 19.26 9.86 -2.06
CA GLU A 146 18.47 9.17 -3.07
C GLU A 146 18.65 7.65 -2.97
N PRO A 147 17.59 6.86 -3.14
CA PRO A 147 17.72 5.41 -3.26
C PRO A 147 18.55 5.08 -4.49
N LYS A 148 19.42 4.10 -4.38
CA LYS A 148 20.22 3.64 -5.50
C LYS A 148 19.31 2.94 -6.52
N GLY A 149 19.48 3.33 -7.79
CA GLY A 149 18.78 2.69 -8.91
C GLY A 149 17.32 3.15 -8.98
N GLN A 150 17.08 4.14 -9.81
CA GLN A 150 15.72 4.49 -10.21
C GLN A 150 15.31 3.53 -11.32
N ALA A 151 14.27 2.76 -11.06
CA ALA A 151 13.69 1.90 -12.05
C ALA A 151 12.89 2.73 -13.06
N GLY A 152 13.05 2.47 -14.34
CA GLY A 152 12.11 2.91 -15.35
C GLY A 152 10.81 2.10 -15.27
N ILE A 153 9.83 2.44 -16.10
CA ILE A 153 8.53 1.75 -16.10
C ILE A 153 8.65 0.23 -16.34
N LEU A 154 9.52 -0.18 -17.25
CA LEU A 154 9.69 -1.60 -17.56
C LEU A 154 10.31 -2.40 -16.41
N GLU A 155 11.32 -1.84 -15.76
CA GLU A 155 11.94 -2.44 -14.59
C GLU A 155 10.94 -2.54 -13.43
N SER A 156 10.10 -1.54 -13.25
CA SER A 156 9.07 -1.48 -12.20
C SER A 156 7.98 -2.53 -12.44
N VAL A 157 7.46 -2.64 -13.65
CA VAL A 157 6.49 -3.69 -14.00
C VAL A 157 7.10 -5.08 -13.85
N ASN A 158 8.38 -5.26 -14.25
CA ASN A 158 9.09 -6.51 -14.02
C ASN A 158 9.30 -6.83 -12.54
N GLU A 159 9.44 -5.81 -11.67
CA GLU A 159 9.47 -6.01 -10.22
C GLU A 159 8.14 -6.58 -9.72
N THR A 160 7.00 -6.01 -10.15
CA THR A 160 5.67 -6.52 -9.79
C THR A 160 5.46 -7.96 -10.27
N ILE A 161 5.89 -8.29 -11.50
CA ILE A 161 5.81 -9.66 -12.03
C ILE A 161 6.62 -10.62 -11.16
N LYS A 162 7.86 -10.26 -10.79
CA LYS A 162 8.71 -11.07 -9.90
C LYS A 162 8.06 -11.29 -8.52
N ILE A 163 7.42 -10.26 -7.98
CA ILE A 163 6.70 -10.36 -6.70
C ILE A 163 5.54 -11.36 -6.86
N ALA A 164 4.74 -11.24 -7.93
CA ALA A 164 3.63 -12.14 -8.19
C ALA A 164 4.08 -13.60 -8.37
N GLU A 165 5.13 -13.85 -9.17
CA GLU A 165 5.69 -15.19 -9.40
C GLU A 165 6.24 -15.81 -8.12
N ALA A 166 6.98 -15.03 -7.32
CA ALA A 166 7.60 -15.52 -6.09
C ALA A 166 6.58 -15.82 -4.98
N THR A 167 5.47 -15.08 -4.92
CA THR A 167 4.49 -15.19 -3.83
C THR A 167 3.23 -15.96 -4.20
N GLY A 168 2.90 -16.02 -5.49
CA GLY A 168 1.61 -16.54 -5.98
C GLY A 168 0.42 -15.69 -5.56
N VAL A 169 0.64 -14.41 -5.23
CA VAL A 169 -0.39 -13.42 -4.88
C VAL A 169 -0.83 -12.69 -6.14
N ASN A 170 -2.13 -12.40 -6.25
CA ASN A 170 -2.64 -11.57 -7.32
C ASN A 170 -2.15 -10.12 -7.15
N CYS A 171 -1.44 -9.61 -8.15
CA CYS A 171 -0.87 -8.26 -8.15
C CYS A 171 -1.56 -7.38 -9.20
N VAL A 172 -1.72 -6.12 -8.87
CA VAL A 172 -2.28 -5.07 -9.74
C VAL A 172 -1.28 -3.92 -9.80
N CYS A 173 -0.75 -3.64 -10.98
CA CYS A 173 -0.04 -2.39 -11.26
C CYS A 173 -1.06 -1.26 -11.46
N THR A 174 -0.79 -0.09 -10.89
CA THR A 174 -1.64 1.11 -11.04
C THR A 174 -0.80 2.27 -11.52
N HIS A 175 -1.35 3.10 -12.41
CA HIS A 175 -0.77 4.29 -13.07
C HIS A 175 -0.01 3.93 -14.38
#